data_f2b4a526b399afa5b69adac9ecc3091a
#
_entry.id   f2b4a526b399afa5b69adac9ecc3091a
#
_cell.length_a   1.000
_cell.length_b   1.000
_cell.length_c   1.000
_cell.angle_alpha   90.00
_cell.angle_beta   90.00
_cell.angle_gamma   90.00
#
_symmetry.space_group_name_H-M   'P 1'
#
loop_
_entity.id
_entity.type
_entity.pdbx_description
1 polymer ?
#
loop_
_entity_poly.entity_id
_entity_poly.type
_entity_poly.pdbx_seq_one_letter_code
_entity_poly.pdbx_strand_id
1 'polypeptide(L)'
;TDIFARTSPTHKLRLVTALQARGLTVAMTGDGVNDAPALKRADAGIAMGLKGSEAAKEAAEFVLADDNFASIAAAVREGRTVYDNIKKVISWTLPTNAGEAMTIIVALFAGMALPITAVQILWVNLITAITLGMALAFEPTEENTMRRPPRRRGEPLLTGALGWHIVFVSALFLGGVFGIYTYATDRGYPVELARTMAMNTLVVMEIFHLFFIRNIYGTSLTWDAARGTIVVWATVATVTAAQFIITYLPPLQRVFGTQPVPFLDGVLIVAIGVALFAIIETEKQLRLRIWKRGPE
;
A
#
# COMPACT_ATOMS: atom_id res chain seq x y z
N THR A 1 5.34 -11.49 38.00
CA THR A 1 5.54 -12.95 37.89
C THR A 1 5.15 -13.36 36.46
N ASP A 2 6.07 -13.98 35.76
CA ASP A 2 5.92 -14.37 34.35
C ASP A 2 5.66 -15.89 34.19
N ILE A 3 5.74 -16.62 35.30
CA ILE A 3 5.53 -18.06 35.33
C ILE A 3 4.44 -18.41 36.35
N PHE A 4 3.40 -19.10 35.86
CA PHE A 4 2.28 -19.59 36.66
C PHE A 4 2.17 -21.11 36.51
N ALA A 5 2.41 -21.87 37.56
CA ALA A 5 2.35 -23.33 37.55
C ALA A 5 1.03 -23.82 38.18
N ARG A 6 0.55 -24.99 37.70
CA ARG A 6 -0.68 -25.65 38.19
C ARG A 6 -1.93 -24.75 38.24
N THR A 7 -2.11 -23.97 37.15
CA THR A 7 -3.26 -23.06 37.04
C THR A 7 -4.55 -23.82 36.73
N SER A 8 -5.61 -23.50 37.46
CA SER A 8 -6.95 -23.98 37.14
C SER A 8 -7.54 -23.25 35.92
N PRO A 9 -8.61 -23.76 35.29
CA PRO A 9 -9.28 -23.07 34.17
C PRO A 9 -9.67 -21.64 34.52
N THR A 10 -10.20 -21.41 35.72
CA THR A 10 -10.55 -20.07 36.23
C THR A 10 -9.32 -19.15 36.34
N HIS A 11 -8.17 -19.67 36.75
CA HIS A 11 -6.95 -18.89 36.82
C HIS A 11 -6.46 -18.49 35.42
N LYS A 12 -6.52 -19.40 34.43
CA LYS A 12 -6.17 -19.10 33.04
C LYS A 12 -7.05 -17.97 32.47
N LEU A 13 -8.35 -18.06 32.67
CA LEU A 13 -9.31 -17.03 32.25
C LEU A 13 -9.02 -15.69 32.93
N ARG A 14 -8.72 -15.67 34.25
CA ARG A 14 -8.38 -14.46 34.99
C ARG A 14 -7.08 -13.82 34.47
N LEU A 15 -6.07 -14.62 34.13
CA LEU A 15 -4.82 -14.12 33.53
C LEU A 15 -5.08 -13.42 32.22
N VAL A 16 -5.82 -14.04 31.30
CA VAL A 16 -6.20 -13.42 30.02
C VAL A 16 -6.92 -12.10 30.27
N THR A 17 -7.93 -12.09 31.13
CA THR A 17 -8.72 -10.88 31.45
C THR A 17 -7.86 -9.79 32.08
N ALA A 18 -6.94 -10.13 32.98
CA ALA A 18 -6.06 -9.18 33.64
C ALA A 18 -5.04 -8.55 32.67
N LEU A 19 -4.50 -9.33 31.74
CA LEU A 19 -3.61 -8.81 30.70
C LEU A 19 -4.36 -7.89 29.70
N GLN A 20 -5.57 -8.27 29.30
CA GLN A 20 -6.43 -7.42 28.47
C GLN A 20 -6.83 -6.12 29.17
N ALA A 21 -7.12 -6.16 30.47
CA ALA A 21 -7.40 -4.95 31.26
C ALA A 21 -6.23 -3.96 31.32
N ARG A 22 -5.01 -4.45 31.10
CA ARG A 22 -3.79 -3.60 30.97
C ARG A 22 -3.58 -3.08 29.54
N GLY A 23 -4.51 -3.32 28.63
CA GLY A 23 -4.44 -2.87 27.23
C GLY A 23 -3.57 -3.78 26.34
N LEU A 24 -3.18 -4.95 26.83
CA LEU A 24 -2.39 -5.91 26.04
C LEU A 24 -3.29 -6.75 25.14
N THR A 25 -2.80 -7.10 23.96
CA THR A 25 -3.39 -8.10 23.08
C THR A 25 -2.86 -9.47 23.50
N VAL A 26 -3.76 -10.39 23.82
CA VAL A 26 -3.44 -11.70 24.40
C VAL A 26 -3.71 -12.80 23.40
N ALA A 27 -2.66 -13.52 23.01
CA ALA A 27 -2.78 -14.81 22.35
C ALA A 27 -2.69 -15.92 23.42
N MET A 28 -3.55 -16.92 23.32
CA MET A 28 -3.55 -18.08 24.22
C MET A 28 -3.53 -19.36 23.43
N THR A 29 -2.68 -20.29 23.84
CA THR A 29 -2.65 -21.66 23.30
C THR A 29 -3.18 -22.65 24.33
N GLY A 30 -3.91 -23.66 23.88
CA GLY A 30 -4.44 -24.71 24.75
C GLY A 30 -4.87 -25.94 23.95
N ASP A 31 -4.94 -27.08 24.64
CA ASP A 31 -5.28 -28.40 24.07
C ASP A 31 -6.48 -29.07 24.75
N GLY A 32 -6.80 -28.67 25.97
CA GLY A 32 -7.82 -29.31 26.79
C GLY A 32 -9.16 -28.59 26.88
N VAL A 33 -10.18 -29.31 27.28
CA VAL A 33 -11.52 -28.76 27.58
C VAL A 33 -11.43 -27.64 28.63
N ASN A 34 -10.48 -27.76 29.55
CA ASN A 34 -10.23 -26.77 30.61
C ASN A 34 -9.68 -25.42 30.08
N ASP A 35 -9.17 -25.40 28.86
CA ASP A 35 -8.64 -24.21 28.22
C ASP A 35 -9.70 -23.41 27.43
N ALA A 36 -10.79 -24.08 27.06
CA ALA A 36 -11.83 -23.52 26.21
C ALA A 36 -12.34 -22.12 26.67
N PRO A 37 -12.65 -21.86 27.96
CA PRO A 37 -13.08 -20.53 28.38
C PRO A 37 -12.02 -19.44 28.19
N ALA A 38 -10.74 -19.77 28.40
CA ALA A 38 -9.66 -18.84 28.25
C ALA A 38 -9.27 -18.64 26.76
N LEU A 39 -9.33 -19.70 25.93
CA LEU A 39 -9.17 -19.64 24.48
C LEU A 39 -10.21 -18.71 23.86
N LYS A 40 -11.48 -18.91 24.21
CA LYS A 40 -12.58 -18.06 23.72
C LYS A 40 -12.48 -16.60 24.17
N ARG A 41 -11.89 -16.35 25.33
CA ARG A 41 -11.72 -15.00 25.89
C ARG A 41 -10.54 -14.25 25.33
N ALA A 42 -9.49 -14.94 24.91
CA ALA A 42 -8.27 -14.35 24.35
C ALA A 42 -8.59 -13.53 23.09
N ASP A 43 -7.69 -12.61 22.72
CA ASP A 43 -7.80 -11.86 21.46
C ASP A 43 -7.42 -12.75 20.25
N ALA A 44 -6.68 -13.84 20.51
CA ALA A 44 -6.38 -14.90 19.55
C ALA A 44 -6.25 -16.23 20.31
N GLY A 45 -7.32 -17.01 20.35
CA GLY A 45 -7.32 -18.38 20.88
C GLY A 45 -6.76 -19.36 19.84
N ILE A 46 -5.79 -20.18 20.22
CA ILE A 46 -5.10 -21.15 19.34
C ILE A 46 -5.20 -22.54 19.98
N ALA A 47 -5.96 -23.44 19.38
CA ALA A 47 -6.07 -24.83 19.81
C ALA A 47 -5.08 -25.73 19.05
N MET A 48 -4.60 -26.78 19.73
CA MET A 48 -3.83 -27.83 19.07
C MET A 48 -4.72 -28.68 18.17
N GLY A 49 -4.27 -28.98 16.96
CA GLY A 49 -5.07 -29.71 15.96
C GLY A 49 -5.04 -31.22 16.17
N LEU A 50 -3.88 -31.79 16.47
CA LEU A 50 -3.70 -33.23 16.66
C LEU A 50 -4.08 -33.65 18.09
N LYS A 51 -3.55 -32.93 19.10
CA LYS A 51 -3.74 -33.23 20.53
C LYS A 51 -4.93 -32.51 21.14
N GLY A 52 -5.47 -31.50 20.49
CA GLY A 52 -6.54 -30.68 21.02
C GLY A 52 -7.86 -31.40 21.09
N SER A 53 -8.58 -31.20 22.21
CA SER A 53 -9.97 -31.65 22.34
C SER A 53 -10.89 -30.88 21.41
N GLU A 54 -12.02 -31.46 21.01
CA GLU A 54 -13.01 -30.78 20.16
C GLU A 54 -13.53 -29.50 20.83
N ALA A 55 -13.72 -29.50 22.15
CA ALA A 55 -14.14 -28.31 22.88
C ALA A 55 -13.08 -27.17 22.82
N ALA A 56 -11.79 -27.50 22.83
CA ALA A 56 -10.73 -26.50 22.65
C ALA A 56 -10.73 -25.95 21.21
N LYS A 57 -10.88 -26.82 20.21
CA LYS A 57 -10.94 -26.44 18.80
C LYS A 57 -12.16 -25.56 18.49
N GLU A 58 -13.33 -25.88 19.04
CA GLU A 58 -14.55 -25.07 18.87
C GLU A 58 -14.46 -23.70 19.58
N ALA A 59 -13.71 -23.62 20.69
CA ALA A 59 -13.56 -22.38 21.43
C ALA A 59 -12.49 -21.44 20.84
N ALA A 60 -11.55 -21.98 20.08
CA ALA A 60 -10.43 -21.25 19.52
C ALA A 60 -10.77 -20.61 18.17
N GLU A 61 -10.14 -19.48 17.85
CA GLU A 61 -10.22 -18.82 16.53
C GLU A 61 -9.31 -19.47 15.50
N PHE A 62 -8.22 -20.12 15.98
CA PHE A 62 -7.22 -20.78 15.15
C PHE A 62 -6.98 -22.19 15.63
N VAL A 63 -6.81 -23.12 14.69
CA VAL A 63 -6.43 -24.51 14.98
C VAL A 63 -5.06 -24.78 14.35
N LEU A 64 -4.09 -25.17 15.17
CA LEU A 64 -2.73 -25.44 14.77
C LEU A 64 -2.59 -26.87 14.27
N ALA A 65 -2.73 -27.08 12.96
CA ALA A 65 -2.87 -28.39 12.34
C ALA A 65 -1.70 -29.36 12.61
N ASP A 66 -0.49 -28.84 12.82
CA ASP A 66 0.74 -29.61 13.05
C ASP A 66 1.20 -29.65 14.51
N ASP A 67 0.45 -29.04 15.42
CA ASP A 67 0.80 -28.86 16.84
C ASP A 67 2.20 -28.23 17.07
N ASN A 68 2.70 -27.48 16.08
CA ASN A 68 4.04 -26.89 16.11
C ASN A 68 4.00 -25.41 16.42
N PHE A 69 4.58 -24.99 17.55
CA PHE A 69 4.64 -23.56 17.93
C PHE A 69 5.39 -22.68 16.91
N ALA A 70 6.30 -23.23 16.10
CA ALA A 70 6.96 -22.48 15.02
C ALA A 70 5.95 -21.98 13.98
N SER A 71 4.85 -22.70 13.76
CA SER A 71 3.77 -22.28 12.85
C SER A 71 3.01 -21.06 13.38
N ILE A 72 2.95 -20.85 14.71
CA ILE A 72 2.41 -19.62 15.30
C ILE A 72 3.30 -18.43 14.95
N ALA A 73 4.61 -18.58 15.07
CA ALA A 73 5.56 -17.52 14.70
C ALA A 73 5.47 -17.17 13.19
N ALA A 74 5.31 -18.20 12.34
CA ALA A 74 5.07 -18.01 10.91
C ALA A 74 3.75 -17.27 10.65
N ALA A 75 2.67 -17.65 11.32
CA ALA A 75 1.37 -16.96 11.20
C ALA A 75 1.44 -15.49 11.64
N VAL A 76 2.17 -15.17 12.71
CA VAL A 76 2.41 -13.79 13.14
C VAL A 76 3.18 -13.02 12.08
N ARG A 77 4.22 -13.62 11.48
CA ARG A 77 5.00 -13.01 10.41
C ARG A 77 4.14 -12.70 9.19
N GLU A 78 3.36 -13.66 8.74
CA GLU A 78 2.46 -13.49 7.60
C GLU A 78 1.38 -12.44 7.89
N GLY A 79 0.78 -12.45 9.08
CA GLY A 79 -0.20 -11.44 9.49
C GLY A 79 0.39 -10.02 9.49
N ARG A 80 1.63 -9.86 9.93
CA ARG A 80 2.35 -8.57 9.85
C ARG A 80 2.63 -8.16 8.41
N THR A 81 3.00 -9.12 7.56
CA THR A 81 3.22 -8.88 6.12
C THR A 81 1.94 -8.41 5.43
N VAL A 82 0.83 -9.11 5.65
CA VAL A 82 -0.48 -8.74 5.11
C VAL A 82 -0.88 -7.32 5.55
N TYR A 83 -0.70 -7.00 6.84
CA TYR A 83 -0.98 -5.66 7.36
C TYR A 83 -0.12 -4.58 6.69
N ASP A 84 1.18 -4.82 6.54
CA ASP A 84 2.10 -3.91 5.87
C ASP A 84 1.70 -3.71 4.40
N ASN A 85 1.31 -4.78 3.71
CA ASN A 85 0.86 -4.72 2.32
C ASN A 85 -0.45 -3.95 2.18
N ILE A 86 -1.44 -4.16 3.07
CA ILE A 86 -2.66 -3.34 3.12
C ILE A 86 -2.31 -1.86 3.29
N LYS A 87 -1.39 -1.54 4.21
CA LYS A 87 -0.94 -0.17 4.44
C LYS A 87 -0.25 0.42 3.20
N LYS A 88 0.56 -0.36 2.48
CA LYS A 88 1.18 0.02 1.21
C LYS A 88 0.13 0.35 0.14
N VAL A 89 -0.87 -0.54 -0.03
CA VAL A 89 -1.97 -0.32 -0.98
C VAL A 89 -2.71 0.98 -0.66
N ILE A 90 -3.09 1.20 0.60
CA ILE A 90 -3.78 2.43 1.04
C ILE A 90 -2.91 3.66 0.80
N SER A 91 -1.61 3.58 1.14
CA SER A 91 -0.66 4.69 0.99
C SER A 91 -0.35 5.02 -0.48
N TRP A 92 -0.58 4.09 -1.39
CA TRP A 92 -0.47 4.31 -2.83
C TRP A 92 -1.79 4.83 -3.41
N THR A 93 -2.92 4.19 -3.09
CA THR A 93 -4.24 4.49 -3.69
C THR A 93 -4.79 5.85 -3.28
N LEU A 94 -4.65 6.24 -1.99
CA LEU A 94 -5.26 7.50 -1.53
C LEU A 94 -4.62 8.74 -2.17
N PRO A 95 -3.29 8.89 -2.27
CA PRO A 95 -2.69 10.04 -2.95
C PRO A 95 -2.98 10.09 -4.45
N THR A 96 -2.99 8.94 -5.14
CA THR A 96 -3.27 8.89 -6.58
C THR A 96 -4.70 9.34 -6.87
N ASN A 97 -5.69 8.77 -6.21
CA ASN A 97 -7.10 9.15 -6.36
C ASN A 97 -7.36 10.61 -5.94
N ALA A 98 -6.69 11.09 -4.89
CA ALA A 98 -6.79 12.48 -4.47
C ALA A 98 -6.18 13.42 -5.53
N GLY A 99 -5.04 13.07 -6.14
CA GLY A 99 -4.42 13.82 -7.23
C GLY A 99 -5.32 13.91 -8.47
N GLU A 100 -5.95 12.80 -8.85
CA GLU A 100 -6.93 12.77 -9.94
C GLU A 100 -8.14 13.65 -9.65
N ALA A 101 -8.75 13.51 -8.47
CA ALA A 101 -9.89 14.31 -8.06
C ALA A 101 -9.54 15.80 -8.02
N MET A 102 -8.38 16.17 -7.48
CA MET A 102 -7.89 17.54 -7.44
C MET A 102 -7.66 18.10 -8.85
N THR A 103 -7.20 17.28 -9.79
CA THR A 103 -7.03 17.69 -11.18
C THR A 103 -8.36 18.13 -11.81
N ILE A 104 -9.44 17.37 -11.58
CA ILE A 104 -10.78 17.72 -12.05
C ILE A 104 -11.30 18.97 -11.34
N ILE A 105 -11.22 18.99 -10.00
CA ILE A 105 -11.74 20.07 -9.17
C ILE A 105 -11.08 21.41 -9.56
N VAL A 106 -9.75 21.44 -9.62
CA VAL A 106 -8.99 22.66 -9.97
C VAL A 106 -9.32 23.13 -11.38
N ALA A 107 -9.42 22.23 -12.37
CA ALA A 107 -9.80 22.60 -13.73
C ALA A 107 -11.19 23.24 -13.78
N LEU A 108 -12.17 22.68 -13.08
CA LEU A 108 -13.53 23.19 -13.03
C LEU A 108 -13.60 24.57 -12.35
N PHE A 109 -12.96 24.75 -11.19
CA PHE A 109 -12.94 26.03 -10.48
C PHE A 109 -12.17 27.13 -11.22
N ALA A 110 -11.11 26.74 -11.94
CA ALA A 110 -10.35 27.67 -12.76
C ALA A 110 -11.00 27.98 -14.12
N GLY A 111 -12.15 27.36 -14.47
CA GLY A 111 -12.78 27.50 -15.77
C GLY A 111 -11.93 26.98 -16.93
N MET A 112 -11.00 26.07 -16.67
CA MET A 112 -10.10 25.49 -17.65
C MET A 112 -10.70 24.24 -18.30
N ALA A 113 -10.24 23.92 -19.51
CA ALA A 113 -10.53 22.62 -20.10
C ALA A 113 -9.94 21.49 -19.25
N LEU A 114 -10.69 20.39 -19.09
CA LEU A 114 -10.23 19.23 -18.32
C LEU A 114 -8.95 18.66 -18.94
N PRO A 115 -7.84 18.55 -18.17
CA PRO A 115 -6.60 17.96 -18.66
C PRO A 115 -6.71 16.48 -18.98
N ILE A 116 -7.66 15.78 -18.37
CA ILE A 116 -7.95 14.36 -18.58
C ILE A 116 -9.46 14.19 -18.67
N THR A 117 -9.94 13.39 -19.62
CA THR A 117 -11.38 13.11 -19.76
C THR A 117 -11.85 12.05 -18.77
N ALA A 118 -13.16 12.00 -18.50
CA ALA A 118 -13.74 10.98 -17.61
C ALA A 118 -13.45 9.54 -18.09
N VAL A 119 -13.48 9.29 -19.40
CA VAL A 119 -13.17 7.96 -19.97
C VAL A 119 -11.71 7.60 -19.74
N GLN A 120 -10.80 8.55 -19.88
CA GLN A 120 -9.37 8.36 -19.63
C GLN A 120 -9.09 8.08 -18.14
N ILE A 121 -9.74 8.81 -17.21
CA ILE A 121 -9.62 8.55 -15.77
C ILE A 121 -10.17 7.17 -15.42
N LEU A 122 -11.32 6.78 -15.98
CA LEU A 122 -11.88 5.45 -15.76
C LEU A 122 -10.91 4.34 -16.23
N TRP A 123 -10.26 4.55 -17.36
CA TRP A 123 -9.23 3.63 -17.87
C TRP A 123 -8.03 3.55 -16.92
N VAL A 124 -7.48 4.70 -16.53
CA VAL A 124 -6.32 4.74 -15.62
C VAL A 124 -6.65 4.00 -14.34
N ASN A 125 -7.75 4.36 -13.66
CA ASN A 125 -8.17 3.69 -12.43
C ASN A 125 -8.39 2.18 -12.61
N LEU A 126 -8.98 1.75 -13.73
CA LEU A 126 -9.17 0.33 -13.98
C LEU A 126 -7.85 -0.42 -14.10
N ILE A 127 -6.95 0.08 -14.96
CA ILE A 127 -5.71 -0.67 -15.27
C ILE A 127 -4.71 -0.58 -14.11
N THR A 128 -4.55 0.57 -13.47
CA THR A 128 -3.56 0.75 -12.40
C THR A 128 -4.01 0.14 -11.07
N ALA A 129 -5.29 0.30 -10.68
CA ALA A 129 -5.79 -0.30 -9.44
C ALA A 129 -5.72 -1.83 -9.47
N ILE A 130 -6.09 -2.46 -10.60
CA ILE A 130 -6.04 -3.92 -10.73
C ILE A 130 -4.61 -4.42 -10.78
N THR A 131 -3.70 -3.74 -11.48
CA THR A 131 -2.34 -4.23 -11.68
C THR A 131 -1.38 -3.75 -10.60
N LEU A 132 -1.17 -2.43 -10.48
CA LEU A 132 -0.19 -1.85 -9.55
C LEU A 132 -0.63 -2.01 -8.09
N GLY A 133 -1.94 -1.87 -7.81
CA GLY A 133 -2.50 -2.14 -6.48
C GLY A 133 -2.30 -3.60 -6.06
N MET A 134 -2.51 -4.54 -6.99
CA MET A 134 -2.29 -5.96 -6.75
C MET A 134 -0.80 -6.28 -6.51
N ALA A 135 0.12 -5.61 -7.21
CA ALA A 135 1.55 -5.80 -7.00
C ALA A 135 1.95 -5.53 -5.53
N LEU A 136 1.38 -4.47 -4.92
CA LEU A 136 1.63 -4.14 -3.51
C LEU A 136 1.00 -5.14 -2.53
N ALA A 137 -0.12 -5.76 -2.90
CA ALA A 137 -0.76 -6.79 -2.07
C ALA A 137 0.09 -8.06 -1.97
N PHE A 138 0.92 -8.36 -2.99
CA PHE A 138 1.79 -9.53 -3.05
C PHE A 138 3.27 -9.21 -2.74
N GLU A 139 3.57 -8.08 -2.12
CA GLU A 139 4.93 -7.78 -1.69
C GLU A 139 5.40 -8.77 -0.61
N PRO A 140 6.65 -9.25 -0.68
CA PRO A 140 7.20 -10.17 0.29
C PRO A 140 7.40 -9.51 1.66
N THR A 141 7.56 -10.34 2.68
CA THR A 141 7.88 -9.89 4.04
C THR A 141 9.19 -9.08 4.07
N GLU A 142 9.16 -7.89 4.66
CA GLU A 142 10.37 -7.09 4.88
C GLU A 142 11.26 -7.74 5.96
N GLU A 143 12.58 -7.62 5.82
CA GLU A 143 13.56 -8.25 6.73
C GLU A 143 13.39 -7.84 8.21
N ASN A 144 12.91 -6.63 8.46
CA ASN A 144 12.73 -6.09 9.80
C ASN A 144 11.36 -6.39 10.41
N THR A 145 10.44 -7.04 9.68
CA THR A 145 9.04 -7.26 10.10
C THR A 145 8.93 -7.88 11.49
N MET A 146 9.73 -8.90 11.79
CA MET A 146 9.70 -9.58 13.10
C MET A 146 10.55 -8.86 14.18
N ARG A 147 11.40 -7.90 13.80
CA ARG A 147 12.21 -7.12 14.75
C ARG A 147 11.48 -5.88 15.25
N ARG A 148 10.41 -5.46 14.57
CA ARG A 148 9.58 -4.33 14.99
C ARG A 148 8.74 -4.71 16.21
N PRO A 149 8.52 -3.78 17.16
CA PRO A 149 7.61 -4.00 18.28
C PRO A 149 6.19 -4.29 17.79
N PRO A 150 5.36 -4.96 18.60
CA PRO A 150 3.95 -5.14 18.30
C PRO A 150 3.24 -3.80 18.13
N ARG A 151 2.28 -3.75 17.22
CA ARG A 151 1.44 -2.57 17.03
C ARG A 151 0.60 -2.30 18.27
N ARG A 152 0.41 -1.03 18.62
CA ARG A 152 -0.48 -0.63 19.72
C ARG A 152 -1.94 -0.95 19.37
N ARG A 153 -2.70 -1.41 20.36
CA ARG A 153 -4.13 -1.65 20.20
C ARG A 153 -4.82 -0.32 19.85
N GLY A 154 -5.62 -0.32 18.78
CA GLY A 154 -6.32 0.90 18.32
C GLY A 154 -5.47 1.90 17.52
N GLU A 155 -4.23 1.57 17.15
CA GLU A 155 -3.45 2.43 16.25
C GLU A 155 -4.17 2.58 14.90
N PRO A 156 -4.50 3.83 14.48
CA PRO A 156 -5.23 4.06 13.25
C PRO A 156 -4.36 3.73 12.03
N LEU A 157 -4.98 3.22 10.98
CA LEU A 157 -4.31 3.04 9.68
C LEU A 157 -3.87 4.38 9.09
N LEU A 158 -4.73 5.40 9.22
CA LEU A 158 -4.45 6.77 8.76
C LEU A 158 -3.74 7.54 9.87
N THR A 159 -2.42 7.54 9.82
CA THR A 159 -1.56 8.33 10.71
C THR A 159 -1.38 9.76 10.16
N GLY A 160 -0.98 10.71 11.01
CA GLY A 160 -0.66 12.07 10.55
C GLY A 160 0.44 12.10 9.49
N ALA A 161 1.42 11.19 9.57
CA ALA A 161 2.46 11.04 8.55
C ALA A 161 1.88 10.58 7.20
N LEU A 162 0.89 9.68 7.22
CA LEU A 162 0.19 9.26 5.99
C LEU A 162 -0.68 10.40 5.45
N GLY A 163 -1.36 11.16 6.34
CA GLY A 163 -2.12 12.35 5.93
C GLY A 163 -1.24 13.38 5.22
N TRP A 164 -0.06 13.67 5.76
CA TRP A 164 0.94 14.52 5.09
C TRP A 164 1.35 13.96 3.73
N HIS A 165 1.66 12.67 3.66
CA HIS A 165 2.04 12.01 2.41
C HIS A 165 0.94 12.13 1.35
N ILE A 166 -0.33 11.92 1.72
CA ILE A 166 -1.47 12.07 0.81
C ILE A 166 -1.49 13.48 0.22
N VAL A 167 -1.46 14.52 1.05
CA VAL A 167 -1.51 15.91 0.59
C VAL A 167 -0.32 16.25 -0.29
N PHE A 168 0.87 15.90 0.15
CA PHE A 168 2.11 16.22 -0.57
C PHE A 168 2.18 15.55 -1.94
N VAL A 169 1.89 14.26 -2.00
CA VAL A 169 1.95 13.49 -3.26
C VAL A 169 0.82 13.90 -4.20
N SER A 170 -0.41 14.13 -3.70
CA SER A 170 -1.51 14.63 -4.52
C SER A 170 -1.21 15.99 -5.16
N ALA A 171 -0.52 16.88 -4.42
CA ALA A 171 -0.09 18.16 -4.96
C ALA A 171 0.96 17.99 -6.08
N LEU A 172 1.87 17.02 -5.93
CA LEU A 172 2.84 16.70 -6.99
C LEU A 172 2.17 16.10 -8.23
N PHE A 173 1.17 15.22 -8.04
CA PHE A 173 0.37 14.67 -9.14
C PHE A 173 -0.36 15.79 -9.89
N LEU A 174 -1.03 16.66 -9.14
CA LEU A 174 -1.69 17.84 -9.71
C LEU A 174 -0.71 18.69 -10.53
N GLY A 175 0.46 19.02 -9.95
CA GLY A 175 1.50 19.82 -10.61
C GLY A 175 2.05 19.16 -11.87
N GLY A 176 2.29 17.86 -11.85
CA GLY A 176 2.79 17.09 -13.01
C GLY A 176 1.77 17.03 -14.14
N VAL A 177 0.52 16.74 -13.83
CA VAL A 177 -0.57 16.65 -14.83
C VAL A 177 -0.87 18.02 -15.45
N PHE A 178 -1.03 19.08 -14.65
CA PHE A 178 -1.24 20.42 -15.18
C PHE A 178 -0.01 20.97 -15.88
N GLY A 179 1.19 20.71 -15.35
CA GLY A 179 2.44 21.15 -15.97
C GLY A 179 2.62 20.62 -17.38
N ILE A 180 2.39 19.32 -17.60
CA ILE A 180 2.51 18.75 -18.94
C ILE A 180 1.36 19.19 -19.87
N TYR A 181 0.16 19.35 -19.33
CA TYR A 181 -0.99 19.82 -20.10
C TYR A 181 -0.79 21.24 -20.59
N THR A 182 -0.36 22.17 -19.72
CA THR A 182 -0.05 23.56 -20.10
C THR A 182 1.13 23.63 -21.06
N TYR A 183 2.19 22.87 -20.82
CA TYR A 183 3.31 22.75 -21.76
C TYR A 183 2.86 22.35 -23.16
N ALA A 184 1.94 21.37 -23.28
CA ALA A 184 1.44 20.91 -24.56
C ALA A 184 0.55 21.97 -25.25
N THR A 185 -0.32 22.63 -24.49
CA THR A 185 -1.20 23.69 -25.02
C THR A 185 -0.42 24.94 -25.44
N ASP A 186 0.60 25.33 -24.69
CA ASP A 186 1.47 26.49 -25.03
C ASP A 186 2.30 26.24 -26.30
N ARG A 187 2.58 24.97 -26.62
CA ARG A 187 3.19 24.58 -27.89
C ARG A 187 2.21 24.52 -29.07
N GLY A 188 0.93 24.77 -28.82
CA GLY A 188 -0.11 24.72 -29.86
C GLY A 188 -0.49 23.29 -30.26
N TYR A 189 -0.23 22.30 -29.41
CA TYR A 189 -0.66 20.93 -29.68
C TYR A 189 -2.19 20.80 -29.60
N PRO A 190 -2.80 19.90 -30.40
CA PRO A 190 -4.23 19.59 -30.26
C PRO A 190 -4.58 19.19 -28.83
N VAL A 191 -5.79 19.54 -28.40
CA VAL A 191 -6.27 19.26 -27.03
C VAL A 191 -6.26 17.75 -26.71
N GLU A 192 -6.50 16.91 -27.70
CA GLU A 192 -6.47 15.46 -27.57
C GLU A 192 -5.05 14.96 -27.28
N LEU A 193 -4.03 15.55 -27.94
CA LEU A 193 -2.63 15.24 -27.66
C LEU A 193 -2.24 15.72 -26.26
N ALA A 194 -2.62 16.94 -25.88
CA ALA A 194 -2.34 17.48 -24.54
C ALA A 194 -2.96 16.60 -23.45
N ARG A 195 -4.21 16.14 -23.63
CA ARG A 195 -4.87 15.17 -22.73
C ARG A 195 -4.18 13.83 -22.70
N THR A 196 -3.72 13.32 -23.85
CA THR A 196 -2.97 12.07 -23.92
C THR A 196 -1.66 12.16 -23.14
N MET A 197 -0.94 13.27 -23.28
CA MET A 197 0.29 13.52 -22.53
C MET A 197 0.01 13.60 -21.02
N ALA A 198 -1.05 14.29 -20.61
CA ALA A 198 -1.47 14.39 -19.22
C ALA A 198 -1.83 13.02 -18.61
N MET A 199 -2.62 12.21 -19.33
CA MET A 199 -2.98 10.86 -18.93
C MET A 199 -1.74 9.94 -18.82
N ASN A 200 -0.85 9.98 -19.81
CA ASN A 200 0.39 9.19 -19.76
C ASN A 200 1.31 9.62 -18.61
N THR A 201 1.37 10.93 -18.32
CA THR A 201 2.13 11.46 -17.17
C THR A 201 1.56 10.93 -15.86
N LEU A 202 0.24 10.92 -15.69
CA LEU A 202 -0.42 10.38 -14.51
C LEU A 202 -0.01 8.92 -14.28
N VAL A 203 -0.14 8.06 -15.29
CA VAL A 203 0.24 6.63 -15.20
C VAL A 203 1.73 6.44 -14.89
N VAL A 204 2.60 7.20 -15.52
CA VAL A 204 4.05 7.14 -15.25
C VAL A 204 4.35 7.56 -13.81
N MET A 205 3.72 8.63 -13.31
CA MET A 205 3.87 9.07 -11.92
C MET A 205 3.37 7.99 -10.94
N GLU A 206 2.27 7.29 -11.24
CA GLU A 206 1.77 6.17 -10.43
C GLU A 206 2.74 5.00 -10.38
N ILE A 207 3.38 4.66 -11.50
CA ILE A 207 4.43 3.63 -11.54
C ILE A 207 5.62 4.02 -10.65
N PHE A 208 6.12 5.25 -10.75
CA PHE A 208 7.23 5.71 -9.92
C PHE A 208 6.83 5.81 -8.43
N HIS A 209 5.59 6.21 -8.14
CA HIS A 209 5.06 6.20 -6.79
C HIS A 209 4.93 4.77 -6.22
N LEU A 210 4.59 3.77 -7.04
CA LEU A 210 4.61 2.36 -6.64
C LEU A 210 6.01 1.96 -6.13
N PHE A 211 7.07 2.26 -6.87
CA PHE A 211 8.44 1.93 -6.45
C PHE A 211 8.84 2.62 -5.14
N PHE A 212 8.35 3.83 -4.90
CA PHE A 212 8.54 4.52 -3.63
C PHE A 212 7.82 3.79 -2.47
N ILE A 213 6.55 3.44 -2.64
CA ILE A 213 5.69 2.85 -1.60
C ILE A 213 6.16 1.44 -1.18
N ARG A 214 6.80 0.68 -2.06
CA ARG A 214 7.31 -0.66 -1.74
C ARG A 214 8.22 -0.66 -0.52
N ASN A 215 8.95 0.41 -0.24
CA ASN A 215 9.88 0.56 0.89
C ASN A 215 9.46 1.71 1.82
N ILE A 216 8.31 1.60 2.48
CA ILE A 216 7.80 2.65 3.36
C ILE A 216 8.73 2.90 4.56
N TYR A 217 9.31 1.85 5.12
CA TYR A 217 10.12 1.91 6.35
C TYR A 217 11.62 2.04 6.11
N GLY A 218 12.08 1.97 4.87
CA GLY A 218 13.49 2.02 4.48
C GLY A 218 13.77 3.02 3.36
N THR A 219 14.98 2.97 2.82
CA THR A 219 15.32 3.75 1.62
C THR A 219 14.89 2.99 0.37
N SER A 220 14.27 3.72 -0.59
CA SER A 220 13.90 3.16 -1.88
C SER A 220 15.06 3.17 -2.89
N LEU A 221 16.23 3.72 -2.50
CA LEU A 221 17.41 3.85 -3.35
C LEU A 221 18.37 2.65 -3.29
N THR A 222 17.96 1.53 -2.68
CA THR A 222 18.75 0.30 -2.67
C THR A 222 18.56 -0.51 -3.94
N TRP A 223 19.59 -1.27 -4.33
CA TRP A 223 19.48 -2.17 -5.49
C TRP A 223 18.39 -3.22 -5.32
N ASP A 224 18.19 -3.74 -4.10
CA ASP A 224 17.13 -4.70 -3.79
C ASP A 224 15.73 -4.06 -3.91
N ALA A 225 15.59 -2.79 -3.56
CA ALA A 225 14.37 -2.03 -3.78
C ALA A 225 14.05 -1.87 -5.28
N ALA A 226 15.07 -1.60 -6.10
CA ALA A 226 14.94 -1.43 -7.55
C ALA A 226 14.74 -2.76 -8.29
N ARG A 227 15.35 -3.86 -7.81
CA ARG A 227 15.20 -5.20 -8.43
C ARG A 227 13.75 -5.64 -8.50
N GLY A 228 12.95 -5.31 -7.52
CA GLY A 228 11.54 -5.67 -7.49
C GLY A 228 11.29 -7.19 -7.46
N THR A 229 10.03 -7.54 -7.40
CA THR A 229 9.56 -8.92 -7.59
C THR A 229 9.15 -9.13 -9.05
N ILE A 230 9.07 -10.39 -9.48
CA ILE A 230 8.51 -10.74 -10.79
C ILE A 230 7.11 -10.14 -10.97
N VAL A 231 6.30 -10.13 -9.89
CA VAL A 231 4.95 -9.56 -9.91
C VAL A 231 4.98 -8.08 -10.23
N VAL A 232 5.85 -7.30 -9.58
CA VAL A 232 5.99 -5.86 -9.84
C VAL A 232 6.37 -5.58 -11.28
N TRP A 233 7.37 -6.27 -11.81
CA TRP A 233 7.78 -6.06 -13.19
C TRP A 233 6.75 -6.53 -14.21
N ALA A 234 6.05 -7.63 -13.94
CA ALA A 234 4.95 -8.10 -14.79
C ALA A 234 3.79 -7.08 -14.81
N THR A 235 3.41 -6.53 -13.66
CA THR A 235 2.35 -5.51 -13.59
C THR A 235 2.76 -4.20 -14.25
N VAL A 236 3.98 -3.72 -14.03
CA VAL A 236 4.52 -2.52 -14.71
C VAL A 236 4.57 -2.72 -16.22
N ALA A 237 5.04 -3.88 -16.69
CA ALA A 237 5.05 -4.21 -18.12
C ALA A 237 3.63 -4.25 -18.70
N THR A 238 2.67 -4.83 -17.97
CA THR A 238 1.26 -4.89 -18.39
C THR A 238 0.65 -3.50 -18.50
N VAL A 239 0.82 -2.63 -17.49
CA VAL A 239 0.33 -1.24 -17.53
C VAL A 239 0.98 -0.47 -18.66
N THR A 240 2.30 -0.59 -18.80
CA THR A 240 3.04 0.09 -19.87
C THR A 240 2.56 -0.36 -21.25
N ALA A 241 2.44 -1.66 -21.48
CA ALA A 241 1.94 -2.20 -22.75
C ALA A 241 0.51 -1.72 -23.04
N ALA A 242 -0.37 -1.80 -22.05
CA ALA A 242 -1.76 -1.33 -22.19
C ALA A 242 -1.81 0.17 -22.51
N GLN A 243 -0.95 0.97 -21.87
CA GLN A 243 -0.86 2.42 -22.11
C GLN A 243 -0.33 2.73 -23.52
N PHE A 244 0.65 1.98 -24.01
CA PHE A 244 1.09 2.08 -25.41
C PHE A 244 -0.03 1.71 -26.38
N ILE A 245 -0.78 0.65 -26.10
CA ILE A 245 -1.88 0.19 -26.95
C ILE A 245 -2.93 1.29 -27.10
N ILE A 246 -3.41 1.91 -26.02
CA ILE A 246 -4.43 2.97 -26.12
C ILE A 246 -3.89 4.28 -26.69
N THR A 247 -2.59 4.53 -26.57
CA THR A 247 -1.95 5.74 -27.10
C THR A 247 -1.70 5.63 -28.60
N TYR A 248 -1.34 4.44 -29.12
CA TYR A 248 -0.87 4.33 -30.50
C TYR A 248 -1.75 3.47 -31.42
N LEU A 249 -2.71 2.69 -30.90
CA LEU A 249 -3.57 1.84 -31.72
C LEU A 249 -4.81 2.61 -32.22
N PRO A 250 -4.98 2.85 -33.56
CA PRO A 250 -6.03 3.73 -34.09
C PRO A 250 -7.47 3.43 -33.65
N PRO A 251 -7.93 2.15 -33.53
CA PRO A 251 -9.27 1.88 -33.02
C PRO A 251 -9.48 2.37 -31.58
N LEU A 252 -8.48 2.22 -30.71
CA LEU A 252 -8.56 2.62 -29.31
C LEU A 252 -8.38 4.12 -29.13
N GLN A 253 -7.58 4.77 -29.98
CA GLN A 253 -7.48 6.23 -30.00
C GLN A 253 -8.85 6.89 -30.19
N ARG A 254 -9.71 6.32 -31.05
CA ARG A 254 -11.08 6.83 -31.24
C ARG A 254 -11.95 6.69 -29.99
N VAL A 255 -11.78 5.60 -29.24
CA VAL A 255 -12.56 5.34 -28.02
C VAL A 255 -12.12 6.26 -26.87
N PHE A 256 -10.80 6.38 -26.69
CA PHE A 256 -10.22 7.11 -25.56
C PHE A 256 -9.89 8.57 -25.85
N GLY A 257 -10.07 9.04 -27.11
CA GLY A 257 -9.70 10.38 -27.52
C GLY A 257 -8.21 10.64 -27.39
N THR A 258 -7.38 9.66 -27.72
CA THR A 258 -5.92 9.74 -27.59
C THR A 258 -5.26 10.05 -28.93
N GLN A 259 -4.01 10.55 -28.87
CA GLN A 259 -3.17 10.79 -30.05
C GLN A 259 -1.74 10.29 -29.79
N PRO A 260 -0.98 9.92 -30.83
CA PRO A 260 0.40 9.49 -30.69
C PRO A 260 1.26 10.60 -30.09
N VAL A 261 1.96 10.28 -28.99
CA VAL A 261 2.86 11.20 -28.30
C VAL A 261 4.23 11.21 -29.02
N PRO A 262 4.78 12.40 -29.37
CA PRO A 262 6.12 12.51 -29.92
C PRO A 262 7.18 11.92 -28.97
N PHE A 263 8.25 11.35 -29.52
CA PHE A 263 9.26 10.65 -28.72
C PHE A 263 9.90 11.52 -27.62
N LEU A 264 10.24 12.78 -27.94
CA LEU A 264 10.84 13.69 -26.96
C LEU A 264 9.88 14.05 -25.83
N ASP A 265 8.60 14.20 -26.14
CA ASP A 265 7.57 14.45 -25.13
C ASP A 265 7.32 13.19 -24.27
N GLY A 266 7.46 12.00 -24.86
CA GLY A 266 7.48 10.74 -24.12
C GLY A 266 8.64 10.66 -23.11
N VAL A 267 9.83 11.10 -23.50
CA VAL A 267 11.00 11.21 -22.60
C VAL A 267 10.73 12.21 -21.48
N LEU A 268 10.11 13.36 -21.80
CA LEU A 268 9.74 14.37 -20.81
C LEU A 268 8.74 13.80 -19.79
N ILE A 269 7.75 13.02 -20.23
CA ILE A 269 6.77 12.34 -19.34
C ILE A 269 7.50 11.41 -18.36
N VAL A 270 8.43 10.61 -18.84
CA VAL A 270 9.24 9.73 -17.97
C VAL A 270 10.10 10.55 -17.00
N ALA A 271 10.69 11.65 -17.46
CA ALA A 271 11.48 12.54 -16.62
C ALA A 271 10.66 13.16 -15.47
N ILE A 272 9.38 13.48 -15.71
CA ILE A 272 8.45 13.95 -14.66
C ILE A 272 8.25 12.85 -13.60
N GLY A 273 8.08 11.60 -13.99
CA GLY A 273 7.99 10.47 -13.06
C GLY A 273 9.25 10.28 -12.22
N VAL A 274 10.42 10.38 -12.83
CA VAL A 274 11.72 10.34 -12.12
C VAL A 274 11.85 11.50 -11.14
N ALA A 275 11.46 12.71 -11.55
CA ALA A 275 11.46 13.88 -10.68
C ALA A 275 10.52 13.72 -9.49
N LEU A 276 9.32 13.21 -9.70
CA LEU A 276 8.38 12.87 -8.63
C LEU A 276 9.03 11.93 -7.61
N PHE A 277 9.59 10.82 -8.07
CA PHE A 277 10.24 9.84 -7.22
C PHE A 277 11.37 10.47 -6.40
N ALA A 278 12.24 11.26 -7.05
CA ALA A 278 13.34 11.93 -6.38
C ALA A 278 12.88 12.92 -5.31
N ILE A 279 11.81 13.69 -5.58
CA ILE A 279 11.24 14.66 -4.63
C ILE A 279 10.65 13.94 -3.42
N ILE A 280 9.84 12.90 -3.63
CA ILE A 280 9.20 12.16 -2.53
C ILE A 280 10.25 11.42 -1.70
N GLU A 281 11.24 10.80 -2.33
CA GLU A 281 12.32 10.11 -1.61
C GLU A 281 13.18 11.09 -0.81
N THR A 282 13.49 12.26 -1.36
CA THR A 282 14.22 13.32 -0.65
C THR A 282 13.45 13.79 0.59
N GLU A 283 12.16 14.05 0.47
CA GLU A 283 11.29 14.39 1.61
C GLU A 283 11.34 13.32 2.68
N LYS A 284 11.16 12.05 2.30
CA LYS A 284 11.23 10.91 3.23
C LYS A 284 12.56 10.86 3.97
N GLN A 285 13.68 11.00 3.26
CA GLN A 285 15.01 10.96 3.86
C GLN A 285 15.26 12.13 4.82
N LEU A 286 14.79 13.33 4.47
CA LEU A 286 14.87 14.50 5.34
C LEU A 286 14.03 14.29 6.60
N ARG A 287 12.81 13.84 6.50
CA ARG A 287 11.92 13.55 7.61
C ARG A 287 12.48 12.48 8.55
N LEU A 288 13.04 11.41 8.00
CA LEU A 288 13.68 10.35 8.79
C LEU A 288 14.93 10.84 9.53
N ARG A 289 15.72 11.77 8.95
CA ARG A 289 16.88 12.37 9.61
C ARG A 289 16.48 13.30 10.75
N ILE A 290 15.42 14.08 10.56
CA ILE A 290 14.90 14.99 11.59
C ILE A 290 14.35 14.17 12.77
N TRP A 291 13.61 13.10 12.50
CA TRP A 291 13.02 12.25 13.53
C TRP A 291 14.07 11.48 14.37
N LYS A 292 15.18 11.06 13.75
CA LYS A 292 16.31 10.44 14.47
C LYS A 292 17.10 11.43 15.36
N ARG A 293 16.89 12.74 15.20
CA ARG A 293 17.54 13.81 15.98
C ARG A 293 16.63 14.41 17.07
N GLY A 294 15.37 13.99 17.17
CA GLY A 294 14.48 14.37 18.26
C GLY A 294 14.97 13.76 19.57
N PRO A 295 14.78 14.44 20.73
CA PRO A 295 15.24 13.96 22.02
C PRO A 295 14.61 12.61 22.36
N GLU A 296 15.44 11.70 22.89
CA GLU A 296 15.06 10.44 23.53
C GLU A 296 14.09 10.64 24.70
#